data_149040f6fd590f1c86e0eda08e8af76a
#
_entry.id   149040f6fd590f1c86e0eda08e8af76a
#
_cell.length_a   1.000
_cell.length_b   1.000
_cell.length_c   1.000
_cell.angle_alpha   90.00
_cell.angle_beta   90.00
_cell.angle_gamma   90.00
#
_symmetry.space_group_name_H-M   'P 1'
#
loop_
_entity.id
_entity.type
_entity.pdbx_description
1 polymer ?
#
loop_
_entity_poly.entity_id
_entity_poly.type
_entity_poly.pdbx_seq_one_letter_code
_entity_poly.pdbx_strand_id
1 'polypeptide(L)'
;LFRSRNMPQWFLRITDYCEELLEGLDDLDWPEQVKVMQRNWIGRSEGYEIDFEIPHLETAISVYTTRTDTLFGATYLALAPEHPIVQEIASLDNNVQEFLEDTKSQAVSEEALEKMEKKGVPLGFNAINPINGEEIPVWTANFVLMTYGTGSIMSVPAHDQRDHDFARKYDLLIQPVIRSHDKDSSHDFNKEAYIEEGILFNSGNYDGINSAQAKDQIGELLTEKDVAKKVINYRLRDWLVSRQRYWGAPIPVLTNEHGDLVTESDENLPVSLPEEVEFDGVHSPLKTMSDFYEVNDRDIRLVRETDTFDTFMESSWYYARFCSSDSDEAMLDQRAKYWLPVDLYIGGIEHAILHLLYARFYHKLLRDEGLVEGNEPFKRLLTQGIDRKSTRLNSSHQIISYAVFC
;
A
#
# COMPACT_ATOMS: atom_id res chain seq x y z
N LEU A 1 7.79 -17.45 19.02
CA LEU A 1 8.39 -16.17 18.63
C LEU A 1 8.13 -15.96 17.15
N PHE A 2 7.23 -15.04 16.82
CA PHE A 2 7.05 -14.59 15.43
C PHE A 2 8.29 -13.78 15.04
N ARG A 3 8.96 -14.20 13.98
CA ARG A 3 10.09 -13.44 13.42
C ARG A 3 9.67 -12.94 12.05
N SER A 4 9.86 -11.65 11.79
CA SER A 4 9.80 -11.10 10.43
C SER A 4 10.90 -11.75 9.58
N ARG A 5 10.56 -12.15 8.34
CA ARG A 5 11.50 -12.78 7.41
C ARG A 5 11.25 -12.22 6.02
N ASN A 6 12.31 -11.82 5.35
CA ASN A 6 12.26 -11.47 3.94
C ASN A 6 12.12 -12.76 3.11
N MET A 7 11.10 -12.79 2.26
CA MET A 7 10.81 -13.91 1.38
C MET A 7 10.48 -13.38 -0.02
N PRO A 8 11.01 -13.99 -1.08
CA PRO A 8 10.52 -13.72 -2.43
C PRO A 8 9.07 -14.18 -2.54
N GLN A 9 8.21 -13.34 -3.12
CA GLN A 9 6.78 -13.59 -3.26
C GLN A 9 6.25 -12.98 -4.54
N TRP A 10 5.13 -13.51 -5.04
CA TRP A 10 4.45 -13.01 -6.23
C TRP A 10 3.45 -11.93 -5.90
N PHE A 11 3.48 -10.87 -6.69
CA PHE A 11 2.55 -9.75 -6.61
C PHE A 11 1.95 -9.48 -7.98
N LEU A 12 0.68 -9.12 -8.01
CA LEU A 12 0.06 -8.50 -9.17
C LEU A 12 0.04 -6.99 -8.99
N ARG A 13 0.51 -6.27 -10.01
CA ARG A 13 0.68 -4.80 -9.97
C ARG A 13 -0.66 -4.08 -10.14
N ILE A 14 -1.54 -4.20 -9.16
CA ILE A 14 -2.81 -3.47 -9.11
C ILE A 14 -2.61 -1.96 -9.08
N THR A 15 -1.45 -1.51 -8.58
CA THR A 15 -1.11 -0.09 -8.52
C THR A 15 -0.98 0.56 -9.90
N ASP A 16 -0.59 -0.18 -10.92
CA ASP A 16 -0.53 0.29 -12.31
C ASP A 16 -1.92 0.65 -12.87
N TYR A 17 -2.99 0.13 -12.25
CA TYR A 17 -4.38 0.33 -12.64
C TYR A 17 -5.16 1.29 -11.75
N CYS A 18 -4.51 1.95 -10.79
CA CYS A 18 -5.19 2.80 -9.80
C CYS A 18 -6.04 3.90 -10.44
N GLU A 19 -5.53 4.63 -11.43
CA GLU A 19 -6.28 5.68 -12.10
C GLU A 19 -7.49 5.10 -12.85
N GLU A 20 -7.29 4.04 -13.61
CA GLU A 20 -8.38 3.41 -14.37
C GLU A 20 -9.45 2.79 -13.45
N LEU A 21 -9.03 2.27 -12.28
CA LEU A 21 -9.96 1.78 -11.26
C LEU A 21 -10.75 2.93 -10.62
N LEU A 22 -10.17 4.11 -10.46
CA LEU A 22 -10.85 5.29 -9.93
C LEU A 22 -11.83 5.89 -10.94
N GLU A 23 -11.38 6.12 -12.17
CA GLU A 23 -12.19 6.67 -13.25
C GLU A 23 -13.41 5.79 -13.55
N GLY A 24 -13.20 4.47 -13.63
CA GLY A 24 -14.27 3.51 -13.90
C GLY A 24 -15.39 3.50 -12.85
N LEU A 25 -15.15 4.01 -11.62
CA LEU A 25 -16.22 4.10 -10.61
C LEU A 25 -17.33 5.07 -11.00
N ASP A 26 -17.05 6.08 -11.80
CA ASP A 26 -18.02 7.11 -12.15
C ASP A 26 -19.11 6.57 -13.06
N ASP A 27 -18.79 5.62 -13.93
CA ASP A 27 -19.70 5.00 -14.90
C ASP A 27 -20.51 3.82 -14.34
N LEU A 28 -20.18 3.33 -13.12
CA LEU A 28 -20.83 2.18 -12.51
C LEU A 28 -22.16 2.54 -11.83
N ASP A 29 -23.22 1.76 -12.09
CA ASP A 29 -24.51 1.82 -11.36
C ASP A 29 -24.39 1.05 -10.01
N TRP A 30 -23.49 1.53 -9.16
CA TRP A 30 -23.17 0.96 -7.86
C TRP A 30 -23.58 1.91 -6.73
N PRO A 31 -23.91 1.36 -5.53
CA PRO A 31 -24.16 2.19 -4.35
C PRO A 31 -22.99 3.14 -4.08
N GLU A 32 -23.30 4.44 -3.85
CA GLU A 32 -22.27 5.45 -3.63
C GLU A 32 -21.34 5.11 -2.45
N GLN A 33 -21.87 4.46 -1.42
CA GLN A 33 -21.06 3.99 -0.29
C GLN A 33 -19.93 3.06 -0.73
N VAL A 34 -20.16 2.13 -1.67
CA VAL A 34 -19.15 1.22 -2.20
C VAL A 34 -18.10 1.98 -3.00
N LYS A 35 -18.53 2.93 -3.84
CA LYS A 35 -17.62 3.79 -4.62
C LYS A 35 -16.70 4.59 -3.70
N VAL A 36 -17.25 5.20 -2.66
CA VAL A 36 -16.47 5.94 -1.65
C VAL A 36 -15.49 5.01 -0.91
N MET A 37 -15.91 3.81 -0.55
CA MET A 37 -15.02 2.84 0.10
C MET A 37 -13.84 2.48 -0.81
N GLN A 38 -14.07 2.24 -2.11
CA GLN A 38 -12.99 1.94 -3.06
C GLN A 38 -12.07 3.13 -3.30
N ARG A 39 -12.62 4.35 -3.49
CA ARG A 39 -11.80 5.57 -3.60
C ARG A 39 -10.90 5.77 -2.38
N ASN A 40 -11.47 5.61 -1.19
CA ASN A 40 -10.71 5.74 0.05
C ASN A 40 -9.66 4.62 0.21
N TRP A 41 -9.95 3.41 -0.26
CA TRP A 41 -9.01 2.29 -0.18
C TRP A 41 -7.84 2.44 -1.14
N ILE A 42 -8.10 2.85 -2.38
CA ILE A 42 -7.06 3.20 -3.35
C ILE A 42 -6.24 4.38 -2.82
N GLY A 43 -6.91 5.38 -2.22
CA GLY A 43 -6.26 6.45 -1.48
C GLY A 43 -5.31 7.28 -2.35
N ARG A 44 -5.81 7.74 -3.51
CA ARG A 44 -5.09 8.66 -4.39
C ARG A 44 -4.80 9.97 -3.66
N SER A 45 -3.56 10.38 -3.66
CA SER A 45 -3.12 11.65 -3.09
C SER A 45 -2.19 12.37 -4.06
N GLU A 46 -2.45 13.66 -4.26
CA GLU A 46 -1.56 14.54 -5.01
C GLU A 46 -0.69 15.31 -4.03
N GLY A 47 0.59 15.35 -4.30
CA GLY A 47 1.55 16.04 -3.47
C GLY A 47 2.83 16.35 -4.23
N TYR A 48 3.86 16.65 -3.47
CA TYR A 48 5.17 16.97 -4.01
C TYR A 48 6.22 16.10 -3.34
N GLU A 49 7.15 15.57 -4.13
CA GLU A 49 8.44 15.12 -3.64
C GLU A 49 9.37 16.32 -3.64
N ILE A 50 9.95 16.63 -2.49
CA ILE A 50 10.77 17.80 -2.24
C ILE A 50 12.14 17.33 -1.78
N ASP A 51 13.19 17.83 -2.39
CA ASP A 51 14.56 17.49 -2.08
C ASP A 51 15.14 18.44 -1.01
N PHE A 52 15.61 17.84 0.07
CA PHE A 52 16.32 18.50 1.15
C PHE A 52 17.81 18.17 1.01
N GLU A 53 18.62 19.16 0.65
CA GLU A 53 20.06 18.97 0.50
C GLU A 53 20.73 18.61 1.83
N ILE A 54 21.68 17.69 1.77
CA ILE A 54 22.58 17.36 2.87
C ILE A 54 24.00 17.71 2.42
N PRO A 55 24.47 18.92 2.69
CA PRO A 55 25.76 19.37 2.19
C PRO A 55 26.92 18.48 2.65
N HIS A 56 26.82 17.94 3.85
CA HIS A 56 27.83 17.07 4.44
C HIS A 56 28.04 15.74 3.71
N LEU A 57 26.99 15.22 3.08
CA LEU A 57 27.00 13.94 2.34
C LEU A 57 26.97 14.14 0.82
N GLU A 58 27.00 15.38 0.33
CA GLU A 58 26.86 15.73 -1.09
C GLU A 58 25.68 15.04 -1.78
N THR A 59 24.55 14.91 -1.06
CA THR A 59 23.32 14.23 -1.52
C THR A 59 22.09 14.98 -1.05
N ALA A 60 20.90 14.49 -1.40
CA ALA A 60 19.63 15.01 -0.92
C ALA A 60 18.74 13.89 -0.38
N ILE A 61 17.84 14.24 0.53
CA ILE A 61 16.74 13.39 0.97
C ILE A 61 15.46 13.90 0.31
N SER A 62 14.84 13.08 -0.51
CA SER A 62 13.52 13.37 -1.08
C SER A 62 12.42 13.02 -0.09
N VAL A 63 11.50 13.94 0.15
CA VAL A 63 10.37 13.80 1.07
C VAL A 63 9.07 14.01 0.31
N TYR A 64 8.14 13.06 0.42
CA TYR A 64 6.79 13.25 -0.09
C TYR A 64 5.90 13.98 0.91
N THR A 65 5.22 15.04 0.46
CA THR A 65 4.24 15.74 1.27
C THR A 65 3.03 16.22 0.45
N THR A 66 1.86 16.19 1.06
CA THR A 66 0.64 16.84 0.56
C THR A 66 0.44 18.21 1.20
N ARG A 67 1.34 18.64 2.10
CA ARG A 67 1.22 19.84 2.95
C ARG A 67 2.42 20.78 2.75
N THR A 68 2.64 21.25 1.52
CA THR A 68 3.67 22.26 1.21
C THR A 68 3.46 23.57 1.95
N ASP A 69 2.21 23.89 2.32
CA ASP A 69 1.81 25.03 3.15
C ASP A 69 2.48 25.05 4.54
N THR A 70 2.87 23.87 5.06
CA THR A 70 3.53 23.74 6.36
C THR A 70 5.05 23.74 6.30
N LEU A 71 5.67 23.83 5.13
CA LEU A 71 7.09 23.64 4.91
C LEU A 71 7.98 24.62 5.70
N PHE A 72 7.52 25.85 5.92
CA PHE A 72 8.21 26.83 6.80
C PHE A 72 8.23 26.40 8.27
N GLY A 73 7.35 25.46 8.66
CA GLY A 73 7.27 24.88 9.99
C GLY A 73 7.97 23.54 10.12
N ALA A 74 8.66 23.08 9.08
CA ALA A 74 9.44 21.85 9.14
C ALA A 74 10.68 22.06 9.99
N THR A 75 10.80 21.35 11.10
CA THR A 75 11.86 21.55 12.11
C THR A 75 12.79 20.36 12.25
N TYR A 76 12.47 19.22 11.66
CA TYR A 76 13.37 18.08 11.51
C TYR A 76 12.90 17.18 10.35
N LEU A 77 13.81 16.34 9.84
CA LEU A 77 13.46 15.22 8.96
C LEU A 77 13.49 13.93 9.76
N ALA A 78 12.61 12.99 9.43
CA ALA A 78 12.66 11.64 9.98
C ALA A 78 12.70 10.61 8.85
N LEU A 79 13.64 9.65 8.97
CA LEU A 79 13.87 8.56 8.03
C LEU A 79 13.37 7.24 8.62
N ALA A 80 12.88 6.36 7.76
CA ALA A 80 12.58 4.99 8.13
C ALA A 80 13.83 4.25 8.59
N PRO A 81 13.73 3.32 9.56
CA PRO A 81 14.88 2.51 9.99
C PRO A 81 15.54 1.75 8.82
N GLU A 82 14.79 1.37 7.80
CA GLU A 82 15.27 0.65 6.62
C GLU A 82 15.86 1.55 5.53
N HIS A 83 15.82 2.88 5.72
CA HIS A 83 16.32 3.82 4.72
C HIS A 83 17.84 3.62 4.47
N PRO A 84 18.33 3.65 3.20
CA PRO A 84 19.73 3.37 2.87
C PRO A 84 20.73 4.20 3.68
N ILE A 85 20.49 5.52 3.83
CA ILE A 85 21.33 6.42 4.63
C ILE A 85 21.40 5.96 6.09
N VAL A 86 20.29 5.52 6.67
CA VAL A 86 20.25 5.04 8.06
C VAL A 86 21.07 3.75 8.22
N GLN A 87 20.95 2.82 7.24
CA GLN A 87 21.73 1.57 7.24
C GLN A 87 23.24 1.83 7.13
N GLU A 88 23.63 2.82 6.33
CA GLU A 88 25.04 3.22 6.20
C GLU A 88 25.57 3.80 7.52
N ILE A 89 24.84 4.72 8.15
CA ILE A 89 25.22 5.34 9.42
C ILE A 89 25.26 4.33 10.55
N ALA A 90 24.35 3.37 10.60
CA ALA A 90 24.33 2.33 11.61
C ALA A 90 25.61 1.48 11.62
N SER A 91 26.34 1.41 10.51
CA SER A 91 27.66 0.77 10.46
C SER A 91 28.75 1.55 11.20
N LEU A 92 28.52 2.84 11.49
CA LEU A 92 29.49 3.78 12.07
C LEU A 92 29.07 4.29 13.46
N ASP A 93 27.78 4.21 13.81
CA ASP A 93 27.21 4.70 15.07
C ASP A 93 26.46 3.60 15.82
N ASN A 94 26.97 3.22 16.99
CA ASN A 94 26.39 2.16 17.82
C ASN A 94 24.98 2.50 18.31
N ASN A 95 24.63 3.78 18.56
CA ASN A 95 23.31 4.16 19.04
C ASN A 95 22.26 3.94 17.93
N VAL A 96 22.63 4.25 16.68
CA VAL A 96 21.78 3.98 15.51
C VAL A 96 21.62 2.47 15.32
N GLN A 97 22.71 1.71 15.46
CA GLN A 97 22.67 0.25 15.34
C GLN A 97 21.76 -0.39 16.41
N GLU A 98 21.89 0.00 17.69
CA GLU A 98 21.03 -0.50 18.77
C GLU A 98 19.56 -0.16 18.51
N PHE A 99 19.26 1.05 18.03
CA PHE A 99 17.91 1.44 17.67
C PHE A 99 17.33 0.58 16.54
N LEU A 100 18.13 0.25 15.52
CA LEU A 100 17.70 -0.64 14.44
C LEU A 100 17.42 -2.06 14.92
N GLU A 101 18.22 -2.58 15.86
CA GLU A 101 17.99 -3.91 16.45
C GLU A 101 16.69 -3.94 17.27
N ASP A 102 16.40 -2.91 18.04
CA ASP A 102 15.17 -2.76 18.81
C ASP A 102 13.93 -2.69 17.90
N THR A 103 14.03 -1.99 16.78
CA THR A 103 12.90 -1.82 15.83
C THR A 103 12.65 -3.06 14.99
N LYS A 104 13.65 -3.87 14.64
CA LYS A 104 13.50 -5.13 13.88
C LYS A 104 12.53 -6.14 14.51
N SER A 105 12.33 -6.07 15.82
CA SER A 105 11.45 -6.99 16.54
C SER A 105 10.00 -6.52 16.65
N GLN A 106 9.68 -5.32 16.19
CA GLN A 106 8.37 -4.69 16.34
C GLN A 106 7.48 -5.02 15.13
N ALA A 107 6.23 -5.41 15.42
CA ALA A 107 5.26 -5.73 14.37
C ALA A 107 4.79 -4.46 13.64
N VAL A 108 4.85 -4.47 12.31
CA VAL A 108 4.64 -3.30 11.46
C VAL A 108 3.23 -3.35 10.84
N SER A 109 2.16 -3.20 11.66
CA SER A 109 0.85 -2.83 11.12
C SER A 109 0.60 -1.34 11.37
N GLU A 110 -0.08 -0.64 10.45
CA GLU A 110 -0.42 0.78 10.62
C GLU A 110 -1.13 1.05 11.95
N GLU A 111 -2.08 0.19 12.35
CA GLU A 111 -2.77 0.31 13.64
C GLU A 111 -1.85 0.13 14.86
N ALA A 112 -0.83 -0.71 14.74
CA ALA A 112 0.17 -0.89 15.80
C ALA A 112 1.08 0.33 15.90
N LEU A 113 1.45 0.93 14.75
CA LEU A 113 2.28 2.15 14.68
C LEU A 113 1.56 3.38 15.27
N GLU A 114 0.25 3.51 15.08
CA GLU A 114 -0.51 4.61 15.69
C GLU A 114 -0.48 4.57 17.21
N LYS A 115 -0.56 3.38 17.79
CA LYS A 115 -0.65 3.15 19.26
C LYS A 115 0.72 3.02 19.93
N MET A 116 1.77 2.83 19.14
CA MET A 116 3.11 2.60 19.65
C MET A 116 3.77 3.89 20.14
N GLU A 117 4.58 3.78 21.20
CA GLU A 117 5.43 4.88 21.63
C GLU A 117 6.38 5.32 20.51
N LYS A 118 6.36 6.61 20.17
CA LYS A 118 7.24 7.18 19.15
C LYS A 118 8.67 7.25 19.69
N LYS A 119 9.59 6.58 19.00
CA LYS A 119 11.03 6.53 19.35
C LYS A 119 11.86 6.87 18.12
N GLY A 120 13.03 7.46 18.37
CA GLY A 120 14.00 7.76 17.34
C GLY A 120 15.34 8.15 17.91
N VAL A 121 16.33 8.23 17.02
CA VAL A 121 17.69 8.68 17.33
C VAL A 121 18.17 9.68 16.28
N PRO A 122 18.94 10.73 16.64
CA PRO A 122 19.50 11.67 15.68
C PRO A 122 20.60 10.99 14.86
N LEU A 123 20.71 11.36 13.58
CA LEU A 123 21.74 10.82 12.68
C LEU A 123 23.04 11.63 12.66
N GLY A 124 23.11 12.72 13.43
CA GLY A 124 24.34 13.51 13.62
C GLY A 124 24.62 14.51 12.49
N PHE A 125 23.69 14.76 11.59
CA PHE A 125 23.81 15.77 10.53
C PHE A 125 22.49 16.50 10.29
N ASN A 126 22.58 17.62 9.55
CA ASN A 126 21.43 18.45 9.19
C ASN A 126 21.16 18.39 7.68
N ALA A 127 19.91 18.64 7.33
CA ALA A 127 19.47 18.91 5.96
C ALA A 127 19.03 20.37 5.83
N ILE A 128 19.07 20.92 4.62
CA ILE A 128 18.65 22.29 4.33
C ILE A 128 17.19 22.28 3.88
N ASN A 129 16.36 23.06 4.57
CA ASN A 129 14.99 23.29 4.16
C ASN A 129 14.97 24.17 2.89
N PRO A 130 14.47 23.69 1.73
CA PRO A 130 14.61 24.39 0.45
C PRO A 130 13.80 25.69 0.33
N ILE A 131 12.82 25.93 1.23
CA ILE A 131 11.98 27.12 1.15
C ILE A 131 12.62 28.32 1.87
N ASN A 132 13.28 28.12 3.00
CA ASN A 132 13.84 29.19 3.84
C ASN A 132 15.36 29.09 4.04
N GLY A 133 16.01 28.01 3.64
CA GLY A 133 17.45 27.78 3.80
C GLY A 133 17.90 27.43 5.20
N GLU A 134 16.99 27.15 6.12
CA GLU A 134 17.33 26.77 7.49
C GLU A 134 17.85 25.32 7.56
N GLU A 135 18.85 25.12 8.40
CA GLU A 135 19.35 23.79 8.71
C GLU A 135 18.44 23.11 9.75
N ILE A 136 17.95 21.90 9.44
CA ILE A 136 17.12 21.10 10.32
C ILE A 136 17.77 19.73 10.56
N PRO A 137 17.73 19.20 11.81
CA PRO A 137 18.34 17.92 12.15
C PRO A 137 17.62 16.74 11.47
N VAL A 138 18.42 15.73 11.11
CA VAL A 138 17.90 14.48 10.54
C VAL A 138 17.90 13.37 11.61
N TRP A 139 16.77 12.68 11.72
CA TRP A 139 16.53 11.60 12.67
C TRP A 139 16.18 10.31 11.94
N THR A 140 16.34 9.17 12.57
CA THR A 140 15.60 7.95 12.23
C THR A 140 14.53 7.70 13.28
N ALA A 141 13.33 7.27 12.86
CA ALA A 141 12.21 7.10 13.78
C ALA A 141 11.36 5.87 13.43
N ASN A 142 10.87 5.19 14.47
CA ASN A 142 10.14 3.93 14.35
C ASN A 142 8.72 4.04 13.75
N PHE A 143 8.22 5.24 13.53
CA PHE A 143 6.90 5.50 12.93
C PHE A 143 6.95 5.91 11.47
N VAL A 144 8.14 6.01 10.88
CA VAL A 144 8.33 6.26 9.45
C VAL A 144 8.44 4.92 8.73
N LEU A 145 7.67 4.77 7.65
CA LEU A 145 7.61 3.53 6.87
C LEU A 145 8.35 3.69 5.56
N MET A 146 9.26 2.76 5.26
CA MET A 146 9.95 2.71 3.95
C MET A 146 8.99 2.44 2.80
N THR A 147 7.84 1.84 3.07
CA THR A 147 6.84 1.46 2.05
C THR A 147 5.85 2.56 1.69
N TYR A 148 5.97 3.74 2.29
CA TYR A 148 5.13 4.89 1.98
C TYR A 148 5.97 6.10 1.55
N GLY A 149 5.68 6.63 0.35
CA GLY A 149 6.48 7.70 -0.24
C GLY A 149 7.94 7.29 -0.47
N THR A 150 8.84 8.12 0.01
CA THR A 150 10.30 7.96 -0.14
C THR A 150 10.97 7.27 1.04
N GLY A 151 10.22 6.84 2.05
CA GLY A 151 10.79 6.36 3.33
C GLY A 151 11.33 7.48 4.21
N SER A 152 10.99 8.72 3.91
CA SER A 152 11.37 9.92 4.65
C SER A 152 10.19 10.88 4.76
N ILE A 153 10.13 11.62 5.85
CA ILE A 153 9.11 12.64 6.10
C ILE A 153 9.75 13.95 6.54
N MET A 154 9.19 15.07 6.10
CA MET A 154 9.39 16.34 6.76
C MET A 154 8.44 16.39 7.95
N SER A 155 8.97 16.72 9.10
CA SER A 155 8.22 16.78 10.34
C SER A 155 7.84 18.21 10.68
N VAL A 156 6.55 18.42 10.92
CA VAL A 156 5.96 19.73 11.19
C VAL A 156 5.22 19.73 12.53
N PRO A 157 5.91 19.78 13.65
CA PRO A 157 5.34 19.53 14.98
C PRO A 157 4.17 20.46 15.37
N ALA A 158 4.12 21.66 14.82
CA ALA A 158 3.01 22.58 15.07
C ALA A 158 1.72 22.17 14.33
N HIS A 159 1.78 21.27 13.31
CA HIS A 159 0.67 20.97 12.39
C HIS A 159 0.44 19.46 12.13
N ASP A 160 1.22 18.58 12.77
CA ASP A 160 1.00 17.14 12.83
C ASP A 160 1.16 16.64 14.28
N GLN A 161 0.14 15.95 14.79
CA GLN A 161 0.15 15.52 16.20
C GLN A 161 1.22 14.47 16.49
N ARG A 162 1.56 13.59 15.53
CA ARG A 162 2.62 12.58 15.71
C ARG A 162 3.98 13.25 15.82
N ASP A 163 4.22 14.24 14.96
CA ASP A 163 5.45 15.03 14.97
C ASP A 163 5.55 15.88 16.23
N HIS A 164 4.41 16.42 16.71
CA HIS A 164 4.32 17.18 17.95
C HIS A 164 4.71 16.33 19.16
N ASP A 165 4.14 15.13 19.29
CA ASP A 165 4.43 14.22 20.40
C ASP A 165 5.91 13.81 20.41
N PHE A 166 6.49 13.57 19.22
CA PHE A 166 7.89 13.28 19.08
C PHE A 166 8.78 14.48 19.43
N ALA A 167 8.46 15.67 18.91
CA ALA A 167 9.21 16.89 19.20
C ALA A 167 9.20 17.24 20.69
N ARG A 168 8.05 17.07 21.36
CA ARG A 168 7.93 17.25 22.82
C ARG A 168 8.79 16.28 23.60
N LYS A 169 8.87 15.03 23.17
CA LYS A 169 9.66 13.98 23.82
C LYS A 169 11.16 14.23 23.74
N TYR A 170 11.62 14.74 22.59
CA TYR A 170 13.04 14.93 22.32
C TYR A 170 13.50 16.40 22.38
N ASP A 171 12.64 17.28 22.91
CA ASP A 171 12.91 18.74 23.05
C ASP A 171 13.30 19.40 21.72
N LEU A 172 12.63 19.02 20.63
CA LEU A 172 12.81 19.61 19.31
C LEU A 172 11.95 20.87 19.15
N LEU A 173 12.36 21.75 18.23
CA LEU A 173 11.66 22.99 17.93
C LEU A 173 10.23 22.72 17.43
N ILE A 174 9.26 23.48 17.93
CA ILE A 174 7.89 23.51 17.43
C ILE A 174 7.67 24.91 16.84
N GLN A 175 7.58 25.00 15.51
CA GLN A 175 7.46 26.25 14.76
C GLN A 175 6.06 26.39 14.17
N PRO A 176 5.17 27.19 14.73
CA PRO A 176 3.83 27.41 14.19
C PRO A 176 3.89 28.32 12.93
N VAL A 177 3.16 27.86 11.88
CA VAL A 177 3.09 28.60 10.60
C VAL A 177 1.67 28.71 10.06
N ILE A 178 0.67 28.06 10.68
CA ILE A 178 -0.74 28.18 10.34
C ILE A 178 -1.54 28.46 11.61
N ARG A 179 -2.45 29.42 11.53
CA ARG A 179 -3.38 29.77 12.62
C ARG A 179 -4.81 29.76 12.11
N SER A 180 -5.77 29.66 13.04
CA SER A 180 -7.19 29.76 12.74
C SER A 180 -7.54 31.01 11.93
N HIS A 181 -8.58 30.96 11.11
CA HIS A 181 -9.21 32.07 10.47
C HIS A 181 -9.85 33.04 11.50
N ASP A 182 -10.29 32.49 12.63
CA ASP A 182 -10.82 33.29 13.73
C ASP A 182 -9.67 33.91 14.51
N LYS A 183 -9.60 35.27 14.46
CA LYS A 183 -8.55 36.03 15.14
C LYS A 183 -8.64 35.97 16.66
N ASP A 184 -9.80 35.63 17.20
CA ASP A 184 -10.05 35.55 18.65
C ASP A 184 -9.77 34.13 19.18
N SER A 185 -9.53 33.15 18.30
CA SER A 185 -9.14 31.79 18.67
C SER A 185 -7.65 31.74 19.01
N SER A 186 -7.34 31.45 20.27
CA SER A 186 -5.97 31.17 20.71
C SER A 186 -5.72 29.66 20.78
N HIS A 187 -4.82 29.16 19.96
CA HIS A 187 -4.37 27.77 20.02
C HIS A 187 -3.05 27.67 20.80
N ASP A 188 -2.95 26.71 21.71
CA ASP A 188 -1.74 26.47 22.50
C ASP A 188 -0.87 25.40 21.86
N PHE A 189 0.03 25.78 20.99
CA PHE A 189 0.98 24.91 20.29
C PHE A 189 1.94 24.14 21.22
N ASN A 190 1.98 24.48 22.50
CA ASN A 190 2.76 23.70 23.47
C ASN A 190 2.00 22.47 23.97
N LYS A 191 0.69 22.40 23.78
CA LYS A 191 -0.14 21.28 24.22
C LYS A 191 -0.44 20.30 23.09
N GLU A 192 -0.80 20.84 21.93
CA GLU A 192 -1.25 20.05 20.79
C GLU A 192 -0.96 20.75 19.47
N ALA A 193 -0.90 19.97 18.39
CA ALA A 193 -0.75 20.50 17.03
C ALA A 193 -2.05 21.11 16.53
N TYR A 194 -1.96 22.18 15.71
CA TYR A 194 -3.07 22.74 14.96
C TYR A 194 -3.13 22.07 13.58
N ILE A 195 -4.08 21.16 13.38
CA ILE A 195 -4.16 20.32 12.18
C ILE A 195 -5.12 20.84 11.10
N GLU A 196 -5.93 21.85 11.44
CA GLU A 196 -6.94 22.42 10.55
C GLU A 196 -6.32 23.35 9.50
N GLU A 197 -7.10 23.65 8.46
CA GLU A 197 -6.76 24.73 7.53
C GLU A 197 -6.85 26.10 8.19
N GLY A 198 -6.10 27.07 7.69
CA GLY A 198 -6.05 28.39 8.29
C GLY A 198 -5.31 29.41 7.45
N ILE A 199 -4.77 30.40 8.12
CA ILE A 199 -3.99 31.50 7.53
C ILE A 199 -2.52 31.33 7.89
N LEU A 200 -1.63 31.42 6.89
CA LEU A 200 -0.20 31.36 7.09
C LEU A 200 0.32 32.59 7.86
N PHE A 201 1.31 32.34 8.70
CA PHE A 201 2.13 33.35 9.39
C PHE A 201 3.52 32.74 9.65
N ASN A 202 4.52 33.53 9.91
CA ASN A 202 5.92 33.07 9.98
C ASN A 202 6.39 32.33 8.70
N SER A 203 5.80 32.68 7.56
CA SER A 203 5.99 32.00 6.27
C SER A 203 6.46 32.97 5.18
N GLY A 204 7.11 34.08 5.58
CA GLY A 204 7.69 35.07 4.70
C GLY A 204 6.66 35.72 3.76
N ASN A 205 6.86 35.61 2.45
CA ASN A 205 5.98 36.21 1.45
C ASN A 205 4.57 35.56 1.40
N TYR A 206 4.34 34.47 2.12
CA TYR A 206 3.07 33.77 2.17
C TYR A 206 2.24 34.11 3.40
N ASP A 207 2.72 35.03 4.26
CA ASP A 207 1.98 35.48 5.43
C ASP A 207 0.65 36.12 5.03
N GLY A 208 -0.43 35.68 5.70
CA GLY A 208 -1.78 36.16 5.44
C GLY A 208 -2.53 35.42 4.33
N ILE A 209 -1.89 34.50 3.62
CA ILE A 209 -2.53 33.65 2.59
C ILE A 209 -3.22 32.45 3.26
N ASN A 210 -4.34 32.01 2.68
CA ASN A 210 -5.02 30.78 3.10
C ASN A 210 -4.14 29.55 2.82
N SER A 211 -4.09 28.60 3.76
CA SER A 211 -3.24 27.39 3.66
C SER A 211 -3.48 26.57 2.39
N ALA A 212 -4.75 26.40 1.97
CA ALA A 212 -5.07 25.69 0.74
C ALA A 212 -4.49 26.38 -0.51
N GLN A 213 -4.54 27.70 -0.57
CA GLN A 213 -3.97 28.48 -1.67
C GLN A 213 -2.43 28.50 -1.62
N ALA A 214 -1.85 28.64 -0.43
CA ALA A 214 -0.40 28.66 -0.24
C ALA A 214 0.24 27.33 -0.62
N LYS A 215 -0.46 26.21 -0.37
CA LYS A 215 -0.03 24.88 -0.72
C LYS A 215 0.34 24.75 -2.21
N ASP A 216 -0.53 25.19 -3.11
CA ASP A 216 -0.28 25.11 -4.54
C ASP A 216 0.86 26.07 -4.96
N GLN A 217 0.82 27.31 -4.47
CA GLN A 217 1.82 28.33 -4.80
C GLN A 217 3.24 27.93 -4.36
N ILE A 218 3.37 27.37 -3.16
CA ILE A 218 4.69 26.92 -2.65
C ILE A 218 5.17 25.70 -3.46
N GLY A 219 4.29 24.74 -3.75
CA GLY A 219 4.63 23.59 -4.55
C GLY A 219 5.11 23.95 -5.97
N GLU A 220 4.40 24.87 -6.63
CA GLU A 220 4.78 25.40 -7.94
C GLU A 220 6.13 26.13 -7.90
N LEU A 221 6.35 27.01 -6.91
CA LEU A 221 7.63 27.70 -6.75
C LEU A 221 8.81 26.73 -6.59
N LEU A 222 8.66 25.67 -5.79
CA LEU A 222 9.71 24.68 -5.59
C LEU A 222 9.97 23.85 -6.84
N THR A 223 8.92 23.60 -7.64
CA THR A 223 9.04 22.93 -8.94
C THR A 223 9.78 23.81 -9.94
N GLU A 224 9.48 25.12 -9.99
CA GLU A 224 10.20 26.09 -10.82
C GLU A 224 11.70 26.21 -10.47
N LYS A 225 12.03 25.99 -9.20
CA LYS A 225 13.41 25.95 -8.70
C LYS A 225 14.12 24.60 -8.90
N ASP A 226 13.46 23.63 -9.48
CA ASP A 226 13.97 22.26 -9.69
C ASP A 226 14.35 21.52 -8.38
N VAL A 227 13.70 21.87 -7.27
CA VAL A 227 13.88 21.21 -5.95
C VAL A 227 12.64 20.42 -5.51
N ALA A 228 11.60 20.41 -6.35
CA ALA A 228 10.42 19.57 -6.11
C ALA A 228 9.82 19.10 -7.43
N LYS A 229 9.10 17.97 -7.36
CA LYS A 229 8.25 17.49 -8.47
C LYS A 229 6.87 17.14 -7.95
N LYS A 230 5.84 17.50 -8.69
CA LYS A 230 4.47 17.08 -8.40
C LYS A 230 4.32 15.60 -8.70
N VAL A 231 3.79 14.82 -7.75
CA VAL A 231 3.61 13.37 -7.87
C VAL A 231 2.25 12.94 -7.34
N ILE A 232 1.78 11.82 -7.86
CA ILE A 232 0.57 11.16 -7.39
C ILE A 232 0.99 9.88 -6.69
N ASN A 233 0.57 9.72 -5.46
CA ASN A 233 0.80 8.52 -4.67
C ASN A 233 -0.53 7.83 -4.35
N TYR A 234 -0.47 6.50 -4.18
CA TYR A 234 -1.60 5.68 -3.79
C TYR A 234 -1.30 4.97 -2.48
N ARG A 235 -2.32 4.87 -1.61
CA ARG A 235 -2.23 4.06 -0.41
C ARG A 235 -2.33 2.57 -0.72
N LEU A 236 -3.04 2.21 -1.80
CA LEU A 236 -3.14 0.85 -2.30
C LEU A 236 -1.74 0.30 -2.61
N ARG A 237 -1.50 -0.94 -2.23
CA ARG A 237 -0.27 -1.68 -2.54
C ARG A 237 -0.57 -2.79 -3.51
N ASP A 238 0.47 -3.27 -4.18
CA ASP A 238 0.36 -4.43 -5.06
C ASP A 238 -0.23 -5.64 -4.34
N TRP A 239 -1.03 -6.37 -5.07
CA TRP A 239 -1.74 -7.52 -4.52
C TRP A 239 -0.80 -8.71 -4.36
N LEU A 240 -0.46 -9.05 -3.12
CA LEU A 240 0.32 -10.22 -2.77
C LEU A 240 -0.52 -11.49 -2.99
N VAL A 241 -0.16 -12.28 -4.00
CA VAL A 241 -0.91 -13.48 -4.41
C VAL A 241 -0.28 -14.79 -3.91
N SER A 242 0.97 -14.79 -3.47
CA SER A 242 1.66 -15.98 -2.94
C SER A 242 1.12 -16.43 -1.59
N ARG A 243 0.84 -17.73 -1.47
CA ARG A 243 0.51 -18.39 -0.19
C ARG A 243 1.35 -19.66 -0.01
N GLN A 244 1.99 -19.77 1.14
CA GLN A 244 2.80 -20.93 1.53
C GLN A 244 1.90 -22.01 2.11
N ARG A 245 0.99 -22.53 1.29
CA ARG A 245 0.03 -23.56 1.68
C ARG A 245 -0.25 -24.52 0.53
N TYR A 246 -0.74 -25.71 0.84
CA TYR A 246 -1.11 -26.70 -0.15
C TYR A 246 -2.39 -26.30 -0.91
N TRP A 247 -3.45 -25.94 -0.18
CA TRP A 247 -4.75 -25.60 -0.76
C TRP A 247 -4.73 -24.25 -1.46
N GLY A 248 -4.88 -24.27 -2.77
CA GLY A 248 -4.91 -23.14 -3.68
C GLY A 248 -4.51 -23.55 -5.08
N ALA A 249 -4.77 -22.74 -6.09
CA ALA A 249 -4.29 -23.00 -7.45
C ALA A 249 -2.75 -22.83 -7.50
N PRO A 250 -2.00 -23.79 -8.05
CA PRO A 250 -0.56 -23.66 -8.24
C PRO A 250 -0.22 -22.47 -9.15
N ILE A 251 0.91 -21.83 -8.87
CA ILE A 251 1.44 -20.75 -9.72
C ILE A 251 2.24 -21.38 -10.85
N PRO A 252 1.88 -21.21 -12.14
CA PRO A 252 2.46 -21.94 -13.26
C PRO A 252 3.78 -21.31 -13.73
N VAL A 253 4.75 -21.19 -12.82
CA VAL A 253 6.07 -20.61 -13.10
C VAL A 253 7.17 -21.54 -12.61
N LEU A 254 8.23 -21.59 -13.40
CA LEU A 254 9.44 -22.36 -13.17
C LEU A 254 10.63 -21.40 -13.02
N THR A 255 11.65 -21.83 -12.31
CA THR A 255 12.92 -21.10 -12.19
C THR A 255 14.05 -21.99 -12.70
N ASN A 256 14.93 -21.45 -13.54
CA ASN A 256 16.10 -22.15 -14.03
C ASN A 256 17.29 -22.07 -13.05
N GLU A 257 18.41 -22.72 -13.37
CA GLU A 257 19.63 -22.74 -12.55
C GLU A 257 20.27 -21.35 -12.36
N HIS A 258 19.95 -20.40 -13.24
CA HIS A 258 20.44 -19.03 -13.18
C HIS A 258 19.51 -18.08 -12.40
N GLY A 259 18.36 -18.58 -11.95
CA GLY A 259 17.33 -17.79 -11.27
C GLY A 259 16.36 -17.07 -12.21
N ASP A 260 16.42 -17.33 -13.53
CA ASP A 260 15.50 -16.76 -14.48
C ASP A 260 14.14 -17.46 -14.40
N LEU A 261 13.07 -16.68 -14.57
CA LEU A 261 11.70 -17.16 -14.54
C LEU A 261 11.27 -17.65 -15.92
N VAL A 262 10.61 -18.79 -15.94
CA VAL A 262 10.06 -19.44 -17.14
C VAL A 262 8.61 -19.79 -16.86
N THR A 263 7.69 -19.53 -17.78
CA THR A 263 6.31 -20.01 -17.66
C THR A 263 6.24 -21.52 -17.89
N GLU A 264 5.30 -22.20 -17.22
CA GLU A 264 5.01 -23.61 -17.50
C GLU A 264 4.59 -23.76 -18.97
N SER A 265 4.96 -24.90 -19.59
CA SER A 265 4.58 -25.19 -20.97
C SER A 265 3.09 -25.50 -21.08
N ASP A 266 2.48 -25.16 -22.22
CA ASP A 266 1.06 -25.43 -22.48
C ASP A 266 0.69 -26.91 -22.32
N GLU A 267 1.63 -27.80 -22.64
CA GLU A 267 1.44 -29.25 -22.52
C GLU A 267 1.29 -29.74 -21.07
N ASN A 268 1.81 -28.96 -20.11
CA ASN A 268 1.80 -29.25 -18.67
C ASN A 268 0.71 -28.48 -17.91
N LEU A 269 -0.11 -27.71 -18.62
CA LEU A 269 -1.24 -26.98 -18.02
C LEU A 269 -2.53 -27.82 -18.08
N PRO A 270 -3.38 -27.73 -17.06
CA PRO A 270 -3.18 -27.00 -15.81
C PRO A 270 -2.22 -27.73 -14.85
N VAL A 271 -1.43 -26.98 -14.09
CA VAL A 271 -0.62 -27.55 -13.02
C VAL A 271 -1.54 -28.08 -11.93
N SER A 272 -1.56 -29.38 -11.72
CA SER A 272 -2.41 -30.04 -10.72
C SER A 272 -1.68 -30.23 -9.39
N LEU A 273 -2.43 -30.09 -8.29
CA LEU A 273 -1.92 -30.47 -6.97
C LEU A 273 -1.76 -31.99 -6.85
N PRO A 274 -0.71 -32.48 -6.17
CA PRO A 274 -0.57 -33.91 -5.86
C PRO A 274 -1.74 -34.43 -5.01
N GLU A 275 -2.25 -35.61 -5.29
CA GLU A 275 -3.36 -36.22 -4.54
C GLU A 275 -2.89 -36.88 -3.23
N GLU A 276 -1.71 -37.51 -3.26
CA GLU A 276 -1.12 -38.16 -2.10
C GLU A 276 -0.14 -37.22 -1.39
N VAL A 277 -0.53 -36.71 -0.24
CA VAL A 277 0.22 -35.68 0.48
C VAL A 277 0.29 -35.98 1.97
N GLU A 278 1.50 -35.93 2.52
CA GLU A 278 1.74 -35.98 3.97
C GLU A 278 1.89 -34.55 4.54
N PHE A 279 1.13 -34.25 5.59
CA PHE A 279 1.18 -32.94 6.27
C PHE A 279 1.95 -33.04 7.58
N ASP A 280 2.97 -32.21 7.74
CA ASP A 280 3.72 -32.06 9.02
C ASP A 280 3.05 -31.03 9.96
N GLY A 281 2.02 -30.33 9.48
CA GLY A 281 1.29 -29.29 10.22
C GLY A 281 2.01 -27.94 10.35
N VAL A 282 3.20 -27.79 9.75
CA VAL A 282 4.04 -26.57 9.85
C VAL A 282 4.36 -25.99 8.47
N HIS A 283 4.74 -26.82 7.52
CA HIS A 283 5.20 -26.39 6.20
C HIS A 283 4.20 -26.78 5.10
N SER A 284 4.22 -26.03 3.99
CA SER A 284 3.55 -26.48 2.78
C SER A 284 4.22 -27.75 2.27
N PRO A 285 3.49 -28.86 2.10
CA PRO A 285 4.06 -30.11 1.62
C PRO A 285 4.68 -29.97 0.23
N LEU A 286 4.20 -29.07 -0.62
CA LEU A 286 4.74 -28.83 -1.97
C LEU A 286 6.25 -28.51 -1.96
N LYS A 287 6.76 -27.92 -0.87
CA LYS A 287 8.17 -27.58 -0.70
C LYS A 287 9.07 -28.79 -0.47
N THR A 288 8.50 -29.93 -0.09
CA THR A 288 9.24 -31.17 0.23
C THR A 288 9.01 -32.26 -0.81
N MET A 289 8.11 -32.06 -1.76
CA MET A 289 7.74 -33.04 -2.79
C MET A 289 8.56 -32.81 -4.06
N SER A 290 9.68 -33.50 -4.20
CA SER A 290 10.56 -33.42 -5.41
C SER A 290 9.79 -33.67 -6.69
N ASP A 291 8.88 -34.65 -6.68
CA ASP A 291 8.06 -34.99 -7.85
C ASP A 291 7.13 -33.87 -8.30
N PHE A 292 6.84 -32.92 -7.42
CA PHE A 292 6.07 -31.72 -7.77
C PHE A 292 6.96 -30.56 -8.23
N TYR A 293 8.04 -30.27 -7.50
CA TYR A 293 8.81 -29.05 -7.78
C TYR A 293 9.99 -29.26 -8.74
N GLU A 294 10.54 -30.50 -8.89
CA GLU A 294 11.58 -30.74 -9.86
C GLU A 294 11.00 -31.07 -11.24
N VAL A 295 11.26 -30.21 -12.19
CA VAL A 295 10.82 -30.38 -13.58
C VAL A 295 12.03 -30.50 -14.48
N ASN A 296 12.08 -31.53 -15.30
CA ASN A 296 13.14 -31.71 -16.30
C ASN A 296 12.53 -31.47 -17.68
N ASP A 297 12.92 -30.39 -18.34
CA ASP A 297 12.56 -30.14 -19.72
C ASP A 297 13.79 -30.14 -20.61
N ARG A 298 13.86 -31.09 -21.56
CA ARG A 298 14.92 -31.21 -22.59
C ARG A 298 16.33 -31.09 -22.02
N ASP A 299 16.63 -31.83 -20.93
CA ASP A 299 17.90 -31.83 -20.21
C ASP A 299 18.18 -30.52 -19.40
N ILE A 300 17.22 -29.62 -19.27
CA ILE A 300 17.29 -28.44 -18.39
C ILE A 300 16.57 -28.78 -17.10
N ARG A 301 17.24 -28.60 -15.96
CA ARG A 301 16.62 -28.72 -14.65
C ARG A 301 15.92 -27.39 -14.31
N LEU A 302 14.64 -27.49 -14.06
CA LEU A 302 13.79 -26.36 -13.65
C LEU A 302 13.18 -26.67 -12.28
N VAL A 303 12.89 -25.62 -11.53
CA VAL A 303 12.23 -25.72 -10.22
C VAL A 303 10.88 -25.00 -10.29
N ARG A 304 9.81 -25.77 -10.10
CA ARG A 304 8.45 -25.22 -10.08
C ARG A 304 8.20 -24.42 -8.80
N GLU A 305 7.44 -23.34 -8.92
CA GLU A 305 6.94 -22.59 -7.77
C GLU A 305 6.09 -23.49 -6.86
N THR A 306 6.33 -23.39 -5.56
CA THR A 306 5.65 -24.21 -4.54
C THR A 306 4.63 -23.41 -3.73
N ASP A 307 4.58 -22.11 -3.91
CA ASP A 307 3.49 -21.29 -3.40
C ASP A 307 2.24 -21.48 -4.27
N THR A 308 1.07 -21.33 -3.66
CA THR A 308 -0.22 -21.35 -4.36
C THR A 308 -0.82 -19.97 -4.35
N PHE A 309 -1.78 -19.71 -5.25
CA PHE A 309 -2.47 -18.45 -5.29
C PHE A 309 -3.35 -18.21 -4.05
N ASP A 310 -3.50 -16.94 -3.71
CA ASP A 310 -4.53 -16.41 -2.82
C ASP A 310 -5.93 -16.84 -3.29
N THR A 311 -6.84 -17.12 -2.36
CA THR A 311 -8.23 -17.48 -2.69
C THR A 311 -8.99 -16.42 -3.46
N PHE A 312 -8.60 -15.14 -3.36
CA PHE A 312 -9.20 -14.07 -4.15
C PHE A 312 -8.82 -14.13 -5.62
N MET A 313 -7.79 -14.89 -6.01
CA MET A 313 -7.44 -15.08 -7.42
C MET A 313 -8.62 -15.69 -8.19
N GLU A 314 -9.11 -16.84 -7.76
CA GLU A 314 -10.22 -17.53 -8.41
C GLU A 314 -11.52 -16.74 -8.27
N SER A 315 -11.75 -16.12 -7.12
CA SER A 315 -12.91 -15.25 -6.89
C SER A 315 -12.95 -14.04 -7.80
N SER A 316 -11.80 -13.61 -8.33
CA SER A 316 -11.70 -12.40 -9.14
C SER A 316 -12.13 -12.60 -10.58
N TRP A 317 -12.28 -13.84 -11.05
CA TRP A 317 -12.68 -14.12 -12.43
C TRP A 317 -13.68 -15.27 -12.61
N TYR A 318 -14.13 -15.93 -11.54
CA TYR A 318 -15.06 -17.07 -11.60
C TYR A 318 -16.32 -16.78 -12.42
N TYR A 319 -16.85 -15.55 -12.35
CA TYR A 319 -18.02 -15.11 -13.10
C TYR A 319 -17.79 -15.19 -14.62
N ALA A 320 -16.55 -14.92 -15.08
CA ALA A 320 -16.16 -15.07 -16.46
C ALA A 320 -16.02 -16.55 -16.83
N ARG A 321 -15.39 -17.36 -15.94
CA ARG A 321 -15.27 -18.81 -16.15
C ARG A 321 -16.62 -19.51 -16.26
N PHE A 322 -17.63 -19.06 -15.54
CA PHE A 322 -19.00 -19.62 -15.64
C PHE A 322 -19.60 -19.49 -17.02
N CYS A 323 -19.18 -18.52 -17.83
CA CYS A 323 -19.61 -18.41 -19.23
C CYS A 323 -19.03 -19.53 -20.11
N SER A 324 -17.94 -20.16 -19.68
CA SER A 324 -17.17 -21.15 -20.46
C SER A 324 -16.80 -22.37 -19.61
N SER A 325 -17.65 -22.78 -18.66
CA SER A 325 -17.34 -23.77 -17.61
C SER A 325 -16.98 -25.16 -18.15
N ASP A 326 -17.44 -25.50 -19.34
CA ASP A 326 -17.22 -26.75 -20.05
C ASP A 326 -16.08 -26.67 -21.11
N SER A 327 -15.36 -25.57 -21.17
CA SER A 327 -14.20 -25.45 -22.08
C SER A 327 -12.99 -26.12 -21.45
N ASP A 328 -12.40 -27.11 -22.16
CA ASP A 328 -11.18 -27.79 -21.78
C ASP A 328 -9.96 -27.26 -22.54
N GLU A 329 -10.16 -26.38 -23.52
CA GLU A 329 -9.09 -25.85 -24.38
C GLU A 329 -8.51 -24.52 -23.91
N ALA A 330 -9.33 -23.68 -23.20
CA ALA A 330 -8.94 -22.34 -22.77
C ALA A 330 -9.66 -21.91 -21.50
N MET A 331 -9.09 -20.91 -20.83
CA MET A 331 -9.71 -20.27 -19.67
C MET A 331 -11.11 -19.75 -19.99
N LEU A 332 -11.24 -19.04 -21.10
CA LEU A 332 -12.45 -18.40 -21.61
C LEU A 332 -12.55 -18.61 -23.12
N ASP A 333 -13.78 -18.64 -23.63
CA ASP A 333 -14.08 -18.68 -25.05
C ASP A 333 -15.00 -17.51 -25.47
N GLN A 334 -15.49 -17.53 -26.70
CA GLN A 334 -16.34 -16.47 -27.27
C GLN A 334 -17.62 -16.19 -26.46
N ARG A 335 -18.07 -17.15 -25.66
CA ARG A 335 -19.25 -17.00 -24.79
C ARG A 335 -19.01 -15.95 -23.70
N ALA A 336 -17.78 -15.85 -23.18
CA ALA A 336 -17.42 -14.81 -22.22
C ALA A 336 -17.63 -13.41 -22.80
N LYS A 337 -17.23 -13.18 -24.04
CA LYS A 337 -17.43 -11.88 -24.72
C LYS A 337 -18.91 -11.55 -24.94
N TYR A 338 -19.76 -12.58 -25.10
CA TYR A 338 -21.19 -12.39 -25.29
C TYR A 338 -21.93 -12.09 -23.96
N TRP A 339 -21.57 -12.81 -22.87
CA TRP A 339 -22.29 -12.75 -21.60
C TRP A 339 -21.81 -11.65 -20.65
N LEU A 340 -20.57 -11.19 -20.82
CA LEU A 340 -20.01 -10.13 -19.97
C LEU A 340 -20.25 -8.74 -20.56
N PRO A 341 -20.30 -7.70 -19.73
CA PRO A 341 -20.31 -7.71 -18.25
C PRO A 341 -21.61 -8.25 -17.66
N VAL A 342 -21.54 -8.74 -16.42
CA VAL A 342 -22.72 -9.21 -15.66
C VAL A 342 -23.69 -8.05 -15.42
N ASP A 343 -24.96 -8.24 -15.71
CA ASP A 343 -25.97 -7.17 -15.64
C ASP A 343 -26.30 -6.77 -14.21
N LEU A 344 -26.38 -7.72 -13.28
CA LEU A 344 -26.64 -7.47 -11.85
C LEU A 344 -25.83 -8.41 -10.98
N TYR A 345 -25.02 -7.84 -10.09
CA TYR A 345 -24.23 -8.56 -9.10
C TYR A 345 -24.78 -8.29 -7.71
N ILE A 346 -24.95 -9.33 -6.88
CA ILE A 346 -25.56 -9.23 -5.56
C ILE A 346 -24.60 -9.82 -4.54
N GLY A 347 -24.27 -9.07 -3.49
CA GLY A 347 -23.38 -9.55 -2.44
C GLY A 347 -23.35 -8.64 -1.21
N GLY A 348 -22.52 -9.00 -0.23
CA GLY A 348 -22.32 -8.21 0.98
C GLY A 348 -21.43 -6.99 0.73
N ILE A 349 -21.69 -5.91 1.45
CA ILE A 349 -20.91 -4.67 1.35
C ILE A 349 -19.47 -4.86 1.85
N GLU A 350 -19.21 -5.84 2.70
CA GLU A 350 -17.88 -6.20 3.21
C GLU A 350 -16.87 -6.55 2.10
N HIS A 351 -17.37 -6.93 0.93
CA HIS A 351 -16.54 -7.24 -0.23
C HIS A 351 -16.14 -6.02 -1.06
N ALA A 352 -16.59 -4.82 -0.71
CA ALA A 352 -16.38 -3.60 -1.48
C ALA A 352 -14.90 -3.33 -1.81
N ILE A 353 -14.00 -3.52 -0.85
CA ILE A 353 -12.56 -3.19 -0.94
C ILE A 353 -11.65 -4.42 -1.11
N LEU A 354 -12.21 -5.61 -1.13
CA LEU A 354 -11.48 -6.87 -1.35
C LEU A 354 -11.93 -7.49 -2.67
N HIS A 355 -12.89 -8.43 -2.63
CA HIS A 355 -13.34 -9.16 -3.81
C HIS A 355 -13.74 -8.25 -4.98
N LEU A 356 -14.57 -7.22 -4.75
CA LEU A 356 -15.04 -6.36 -5.85
C LEU A 356 -13.92 -5.54 -6.48
N LEU A 357 -12.97 -5.05 -5.69
CA LEU A 357 -11.82 -4.32 -6.23
C LEU A 357 -10.90 -5.24 -7.02
N TYR A 358 -10.61 -6.44 -6.50
CA TYR A 358 -9.79 -7.42 -7.19
C TYR A 358 -10.48 -7.95 -8.46
N ALA A 359 -11.80 -8.17 -8.45
CA ALA A 359 -12.54 -8.59 -9.64
C ALA A 359 -12.49 -7.51 -10.74
N ARG A 360 -12.60 -6.23 -10.40
CA ARG A 360 -12.45 -5.11 -11.34
C ARG A 360 -11.05 -5.07 -11.93
N PHE A 361 -10.03 -5.17 -11.10
CA PHE A 361 -8.63 -5.21 -11.54
C PHE A 361 -8.37 -6.41 -12.45
N TYR A 362 -8.75 -7.61 -12.01
CA TYR A 362 -8.50 -8.83 -12.79
C TYR A 362 -9.26 -8.83 -14.13
N HIS A 363 -10.45 -8.24 -14.17
CA HIS A 363 -11.18 -8.04 -15.42
C HIS A 363 -10.41 -7.18 -16.43
N LYS A 364 -9.73 -6.13 -15.95
CA LYS A 364 -8.88 -5.29 -16.77
C LYS A 364 -7.67 -6.05 -17.32
N LEU A 365 -7.06 -6.92 -16.51
CA LEU A 365 -6.00 -7.83 -16.99
C LEU A 365 -6.53 -8.76 -18.10
N LEU A 366 -7.68 -9.40 -17.89
CA LEU A 366 -8.31 -10.25 -18.91
C LEU A 366 -8.68 -9.48 -20.18
N ARG A 367 -9.08 -8.23 -20.07
CA ARG A 367 -9.34 -7.33 -21.21
C ARG A 367 -8.05 -7.04 -21.99
N ASP A 368 -6.98 -6.70 -21.29
CA ASP A 368 -5.70 -6.35 -21.91
C ASP A 368 -5.08 -7.54 -22.64
N GLU A 369 -5.35 -8.76 -22.17
CA GLU A 369 -5.02 -10.03 -22.85
C GLU A 369 -6.05 -10.41 -23.94
N GLY A 370 -7.09 -9.58 -24.18
CA GLY A 370 -8.10 -9.82 -25.22
C GLY A 370 -9.09 -10.96 -24.94
N LEU A 371 -9.14 -11.42 -23.69
CA LEU A 371 -10.01 -12.54 -23.28
C LEU A 371 -11.45 -12.11 -23.01
N VAL A 372 -11.65 -10.86 -22.58
CA VAL A 372 -12.97 -10.26 -22.35
C VAL A 372 -13.06 -8.90 -23.04
N GLU A 373 -14.28 -8.38 -23.15
CA GLU A 373 -14.56 -7.04 -23.65
C GLU A 373 -15.13 -6.16 -22.53
N GLY A 374 -14.91 -4.84 -22.65
CA GLY A 374 -15.38 -3.87 -21.66
C GLY A 374 -14.41 -3.69 -20.49
N ASN A 375 -14.65 -2.64 -19.72
CA ASN A 375 -13.72 -2.17 -18.68
C ASN A 375 -14.09 -2.66 -17.29
N GLU A 376 -15.32 -3.15 -17.09
CA GLU A 376 -15.84 -3.49 -15.77
C GLU A 376 -16.61 -4.84 -15.81
N PRO A 377 -16.45 -5.68 -14.77
CA PRO A 377 -17.08 -7.00 -14.73
C PRO A 377 -18.59 -6.97 -14.47
N PHE A 378 -19.07 -5.97 -13.71
CA PHE A 378 -20.43 -5.89 -13.19
C PHE A 378 -21.03 -4.51 -13.47
N LYS A 379 -22.15 -4.44 -14.24
CA LYS A 379 -22.84 -3.17 -14.54
C LYS A 379 -23.48 -2.57 -13.31
N ARG A 380 -24.27 -3.39 -12.60
CA ARG A 380 -25.03 -2.99 -11.42
C ARG A 380 -24.64 -3.83 -10.22
N LEU A 381 -24.59 -3.19 -9.05
CA LEU A 381 -24.33 -3.84 -7.78
C LEU A 381 -25.49 -3.60 -6.83
N LEU A 382 -26.02 -4.69 -6.25
CA LEU A 382 -26.95 -4.62 -5.14
C LEU A 382 -26.26 -5.15 -3.89
N THR A 383 -25.95 -4.25 -2.96
CA THR A 383 -25.36 -4.63 -1.69
C THR A 383 -26.46 -5.00 -0.69
N GLN A 384 -26.26 -6.14 -0.02
CA GLN A 384 -27.08 -6.56 1.10
C GLN A 384 -26.37 -6.21 2.40
N GLY A 385 -27.13 -5.67 3.37
CA GLY A 385 -26.62 -5.47 4.73
C GLY A 385 -26.56 -6.78 5.48
N ILE A 386 -25.61 -6.89 6.41
CA ILE A 386 -25.61 -8.00 7.38
C ILE A 386 -26.84 -7.80 8.26
N ASP A 387 -27.78 -8.74 8.22
CA ASP A 387 -28.93 -8.74 9.15
C ASP A 387 -28.41 -8.95 10.59
N ARG A 388 -28.30 -7.85 11.33
CA ARG A 388 -28.02 -7.88 12.77
C ARG A 388 -29.31 -8.13 13.51
N LYS A 389 -29.80 -9.34 13.49
CA LYS A 389 -30.88 -9.74 14.37
C LYS A 389 -30.42 -9.63 15.82
N SER A 390 -31.08 -8.74 16.58
CA SER A 390 -30.82 -8.51 18.01
C SER A 390 -30.62 -9.82 18.79
N THR A 391 -29.50 -9.93 19.46
CA THR A 391 -29.15 -10.62 20.73
C THR A 391 -29.76 -11.98 21.12
N ARG A 392 -30.53 -12.65 20.30
CA ARG A 392 -30.86 -14.08 20.48
C ARG A 392 -30.37 -14.86 19.27
N LEU A 393 -29.10 -15.22 19.31
CA LEU A 393 -28.48 -16.12 18.36
C LEU A 393 -29.21 -17.43 18.29
N ASN A 394 -29.88 -17.64 17.19
CA ASN A 394 -30.25 -18.98 16.78
C ASN A 394 -29.06 -19.57 16.02
N SER A 395 -28.43 -20.62 16.56
CA SER A 395 -27.23 -21.25 16.03
C SER A 395 -27.35 -21.74 14.57
N SER A 396 -28.56 -21.85 14.03
CA SER A 396 -28.81 -22.18 12.63
C SER A 396 -28.46 -21.06 11.63
N HIS A 397 -28.40 -19.79 12.05
CA HIS A 397 -28.04 -18.68 11.18
C HIS A 397 -26.53 -18.48 11.04
N GLN A 398 -25.73 -18.96 12.00
CA GLN A 398 -24.27 -18.99 11.87
C GLN A 398 -23.81 -19.92 10.75
N ILE A 399 -24.50 -21.03 10.54
CA ILE A 399 -24.18 -22.01 9.49
C ILE A 399 -24.46 -21.45 8.09
N ILE A 400 -25.53 -20.65 7.94
CA ILE A 400 -25.86 -20.01 6.64
C ILE A 400 -24.88 -18.91 6.28
N SER A 401 -24.36 -18.16 7.27
CA SER A 401 -23.31 -17.17 7.03
C SER A 401 -22.00 -17.81 6.57
N TYR A 402 -21.66 -19.00 7.06
CA TYR A 402 -20.47 -19.74 6.61
C TYR A 402 -20.66 -20.42 5.26
N ALA A 403 -21.88 -20.79 4.87
CA ALA A 403 -22.17 -21.44 3.59
C ALA A 403 -22.16 -20.46 2.40
N VAL A 404 -22.22 -19.16 2.62
CA VAL A 404 -22.08 -18.13 1.59
C VAL A 404 -20.59 -17.75 1.35
N PHE A 405 -19.68 -18.25 2.19
CA PHE A 405 -18.23 -18.00 2.13
C PHE A 405 -17.41 -19.22 1.67
N CYS A 406 -18.04 -20.27 1.18
CA CYS A 406 -17.36 -21.42 0.56
C CYS A 406 -17.49 -21.38 -0.94
#